data_6d2d981857818d6daae62a4283f1f2d7
#
_entry.id   6d2d981857818d6daae62a4283f1f2d7
#
_cell.length_a   1.000
_cell.length_b   1.000
_cell.length_c   1.000
_cell.angle_alpha   90.00
_cell.angle_beta   90.00
_cell.angle_gamma   90.00
#
_symmetry.space_group_name_H-M   'P 1'
#
loop_
_entity.id
_entity.type
_entity.pdbx_description
1 polymer ?
#
loop_
_entity_poly.entity_id
_entity_poly.type
_entity_poly.pdbx_seq_one_letter_code
_entity_poly.pdbx_strand_id
1 'polypeptide(L)'
;MDSIPTGPPGRMPVQTMPFSEGFHLDGARQQLLAAVNARNVTDVRIPKIWVLLPIIVYIVGIIVIAVIFAVQVSDLVTRLIEDPSYIPTDEEILQSMGWLVTVSLIWSIISYALFAVLTYKLLNRHKEHFERESHLRMGIISFLRAAAGSPERESIVSSEIATMNMLQSESSSEEPRRSSVLWALVIGFMWVPVFNLIAMILSLYMFYFLMKEIWEHDRRFHEFMAQTYSALSKLGYQFSPMSGVRALERRSFILYLVLSILTLGLFVLYWWYVLAKDPEEHYREQWYVEDHLVSTIAQK
;
A
#
# COMPACT_ATOMS: atom_id res chain seq x y z
N MET A 1 37.28 2.29 29.97
CA MET A 1 36.70 1.21 29.14
C MET A 1 35.31 0.95 29.71
N ASP A 2 34.36 1.73 29.24
CA ASP A 2 32.99 1.69 29.75
C ASP A 2 32.18 0.74 28.87
N SER A 3 31.59 -0.24 29.54
CA SER A 3 30.76 -1.30 28.94
C SER A 3 29.45 -0.74 28.44
N ILE A 4 29.20 -0.87 27.12
CA ILE A 4 27.93 -0.55 26.48
C ILE A 4 26.90 -1.61 26.90
N PRO A 5 25.73 -1.22 27.44
CA PRO A 5 24.69 -2.18 27.78
C PRO A 5 23.97 -2.64 26.49
N THR A 6 24.12 -3.91 26.13
CA THR A 6 23.37 -4.60 25.06
C THR A 6 22.05 -5.15 25.66
N GLY A 7 21.04 -4.29 25.77
CA GLY A 7 19.68 -4.72 26.03
C GLY A 7 18.82 -4.58 24.76
N PRO A 8 17.87 -5.51 24.48
CA PRO A 8 16.96 -5.36 23.36
C PRO A 8 16.10 -4.09 23.55
N PRO A 9 15.70 -3.39 22.44
CA PRO A 9 14.88 -2.18 22.54
C PRO A 9 13.57 -2.52 23.28
N GLY A 10 13.41 -1.90 24.45
CA GLY A 10 12.28 -2.10 25.32
C GLY A 10 10.97 -1.82 24.57
N ARG A 11 10.08 -2.82 24.57
CA ARG A 11 8.67 -2.59 24.26
C ARG A 11 8.20 -1.47 25.19
N MET A 12 7.76 -0.35 24.62
CA MET A 12 7.06 0.65 25.43
C MET A 12 5.88 -0.07 26.10
N PRO A 13 5.73 0.06 27.42
CA PRO A 13 4.57 -0.51 28.09
C PRO A 13 3.32 0.11 27.46
N VAL A 14 2.35 -0.74 27.12
CA VAL A 14 0.99 -0.30 26.84
C VAL A 14 0.57 0.47 28.08
N GLN A 15 0.55 1.79 28.00
CA GLN A 15 0.01 2.64 29.04
C GLN A 15 -1.48 2.32 29.13
N THR A 16 -1.84 1.44 30.05
CA THR A 16 -3.18 1.42 30.60
C THR A 16 -3.33 2.75 31.30
N MET A 17 -3.94 3.73 30.62
CA MET A 17 -4.25 5.01 31.23
C MET A 17 -5.12 4.72 32.47
N PRO A 18 -4.73 5.22 33.65
CA PRO A 18 -5.58 5.08 34.84
C PRO A 18 -6.90 5.79 34.54
N PHE A 19 -7.97 5.18 35.00
CA PHE A 19 -9.33 5.72 34.97
C PHE A 19 -9.33 7.01 35.81
N SER A 20 -9.02 8.15 35.21
CA SER A 20 -9.12 9.46 35.81
C SER A 20 -10.42 10.13 35.41
N GLU A 21 -11.15 10.51 36.43
CA GLU A 21 -12.40 11.26 36.38
C GLU A 21 -12.51 12.28 35.24
N GLY A 22 -13.58 12.14 34.43
CA GLY A 22 -13.97 13.18 33.47
C GLY A 22 -13.43 13.03 32.06
N PHE A 23 -13.54 11.85 31.46
CA PHE A 23 -13.53 11.79 29.98
C PHE A 23 -14.80 12.49 29.49
N HIS A 24 -14.71 13.80 29.28
CA HIS A 24 -15.82 14.57 28.71
C HIS A 24 -16.15 13.99 27.33
N LEU A 25 -17.38 13.61 27.11
CA LEU A 25 -17.90 13.09 25.84
C LEU A 25 -17.46 13.98 24.66
N ASP A 26 -17.46 15.30 24.88
CA ASP A 26 -17.02 16.28 23.90
C ASP A 26 -15.54 16.12 23.51
N GLY A 27 -14.65 15.83 24.46
CA GLY A 27 -13.23 15.60 24.18
C GLY A 27 -13.02 14.33 23.34
N ALA A 28 -13.68 13.24 23.69
CA ALA A 28 -13.63 11.98 22.94
C ALA A 28 -14.23 12.14 21.52
N ARG A 29 -15.32 12.91 21.40
CA ARG A 29 -15.92 13.26 20.12
C ARG A 29 -14.97 14.09 19.25
N GLN A 30 -14.32 15.10 19.82
CA GLN A 30 -13.34 15.92 19.10
C GLN A 30 -12.14 15.09 18.62
N GLN A 31 -11.63 14.16 19.44
CA GLN A 31 -10.57 13.25 19.05
C GLN A 31 -10.97 12.38 17.86
N LEU A 32 -12.17 11.81 17.89
CA LEU A 32 -12.71 11.03 16.78
C LEU A 32 -12.86 11.89 15.51
N LEU A 33 -13.45 13.08 15.61
CA LEU A 33 -13.61 13.99 14.48
C LEU A 33 -12.26 14.46 13.91
N ALA A 34 -11.23 14.66 14.75
CA ALA A 34 -9.89 15.00 14.30
C ALA A 34 -9.28 13.87 13.46
N ALA A 35 -9.45 12.60 13.89
CA ALA A 35 -8.98 11.43 13.15
C ALA A 35 -9.72 11.27 11.80
N VAL A 36 -11.04 11.52 11.76
CA VAL A 36 -11.81 11.51 10.51
C VAL A 36 -11.34 12.63 9.57
N ASN A 37 -11.17 13.86 10.07
CA ASN A 37 -10.74 14.98 9.24
C ASN A 37 -9.32 14.83 8.69
N ALA A 38 -8.44 14.10 9.40
CA ALA A 38 -7.08 13.83 8.95
C ALA A 38 -7.03 13.03 7.62
N ARG A 39 -8.11 12.32 7.24
CA ARG A 39 -8.21 11.56 5.99
C ARG A 39 -7.92 12.41 4.74
N ASN A 40 -8.24 13.70 4.77
CA ASN A 40 -7.99 14.61 3.65
C ASN A 40 -6.48 14.78 3.36
N VAL A 41 -5.62 14.50 4.33
CA VAL A 41 -4.16 14.59 4.20
C VAL A 41 -3.51 13.22 4.03
N THR A 42 -3.99 12.19 4.73
CA THR A 42 -3.39 10.85 4.75
C THR A 42 -3.84 9.96 3.60
N ASP A 43 -5.13 10.06 3.21
CA ASP A 43 -5.74 9.21 2.18
C ASP A 43 -5.71 9.88 0.80
N VAL A 44 -4.65 10.66 0.55
CA VAL A 44 -4.50 11.40 -0.71
C VAL A 44 -4.51 10.45 -1.90
N ARG A 45 -5.39 10.73 -2.86
CA ARG A 45 -5.44 9.96 -4.11
C ARG A 45 -4.15 10.14 -4.90
N ILE A 46 -3.59 9.03 -5.36
CA ILE A 46 -2.49 9.08 -6.31
C ILE A 46 -3.09 9.40 -7.68
N PRO A 47 -2.74 10.56 -8.30
CA PRO A 47 -3.21 10.87 -9.64
C PRO A 47 -2.90 9.71 -10.60
N LYS A 48 -3.87 9.31 -11.42
CA LYS A 48 -3.74 8.18 -12.37
C LYS A 48 -2.49 8.28 -13.24
N ILE A 49 -2.04 9.49 -13.53
CA ILE A 49 -0.82 9.70 -14.31
C ILE A 49 0.42 9.09 -13.64
N TRP A 50 0.54 9.14 -12.31
CA TRP A 50 1.66 8.53 -11.59
C TRP A 50 1.67 7.00 -11.64
N VAL A 51 0.51 6.39 -11.86
CA VAL A 51 0.39 4.93 -12.05
C VAL A 51 0.68 4.55 -13.50
N LEU A 52 0.13 5.32 -14.45
CA LEU A 52 0.23 5.02 -15.88
C LEU A 52 1.58 5.43 -16.49
N LEU A 53 2.19 6.52 -16.01
CA LEU A 53 3.44 7.04 -16.58
C LEU A 53 4.59 6.03 -16.56
N PRO A 54 4.92 5.36 -15.43
CA PRO A 54 5.95 4.32 -15.42
C PRO A 54 5.64 3.19 -16.40
N ILE A 55 4.38 2.78 -16.48
CA ILE A 55 3.91 1.70 -17.36
C ILE A 55 4.09 2.11 -18.83
N ILE A 56 3.64 3.29 -19.19
CA ILE A 56 3.75 3.81 -20.57
C ILE A 56 5.22 3.94 -20.96
N VAL A 57 6.04 4.56 -20.11
CA VAL A 57 7.48 4.72 -20.37
C VAL A 57 8.15 3.37 -20.55
N TYR A 58 7.84 2.40 -19.72
CA TYR A 58 8.38 1.04 -19.82
C TYR A 58 8.01 0.37 -21.16
N ILE A 59 6.73 0.43 -21.56
CA ILE A 59 6.25 -0.14 -22.84
C ILE A 59 6.92 0.56 -24.01
N VAL A 60 6.98 1.90 -24.01
CA VAL A 60 7.64 2.67 -25.09
C VAL A 60 9.10 2.28 -25.20
N GLY A 61 9.78 2.08 -24.06
CA GLY A 61 11.18 1.61 -24.05
C GLY A 61 11.36 0.26 -24.71
N ILE A 62 10.50 -0.71 -24.39
CA ILE A 62 10.53 -2.03 -25.04
C ILE A 62 10.36 -1.88 -26.56
N ILE A 63 9.40 -1.07 -27.01
CA ILE A 63 9.14 -0.86 -28.44
C ILE A 63 10.36 -0.22 -29.11
N VAL A 64 10.92 0.85 -28.53
CA VAL A 64 12.10 1.55 -29.07
C VAL A 64 13.29 0.59 -29.18
N ILE A 65 13.58 -0.16 -28.14
CA ILE A 65 14.69 -1.13 -28.14
C ILE A 65 14.45 -2.23 -29.18
N ALA A 66 13.23 -2.74 -29.30
CA ALA A 66 12.87 -3.75 -30.30
C ALA A 66 13.02 -3.22 -31.74
N VAL A 67 12.63 -1.96 -32.00
CA VAL A 67 12.81 -1.32 -33.33
C VAL A 67 14.29 -1.15 -33.62
N ILE A 68 15.10 -0.64 -32.70
CA ILE A 68 16.54 -0.49 -32.90
C ILE A 68 17.18 -1.86 -33.20
N PHE A 69 16.83 -2.89 -32.44
CA PHE A 69 17.32 -4.25 -32.65
C PHE A 69 16.91 -4.79 -34.04
N ALA A 70 15.64 -4.61 -34.45
CA ALA A 70 15.16 -5.05 -35.76
C ALA A 70 15.87 -4.35 -36.91
N VAL A 71 16.15 -3.05 -36.78
CA VAL A 71 16.92 -2.28 -37.82
C VAL A 71 18.34 -2.83 -37.91
N GLN A 72 19.02 -3.08 -36.80
CA GLN A 72 20.38 -3.64 -36.81
C GLN A 72 20.43 -5.03 -37.44
N VAL A 73 19.48 -5.89 -37.08
CA VAL A 73 19.38 -7.24 -37.68
C VAL A 73 19.09 -7.15 -39.19
N SER A 74 18.19 -6.25 -39.62
CA SER A 74 17.86 -6.04 -41.00
C SER A 74 19.07 -5.56 -41.80
N ASP A 75 19.85 -4.62 -41.30
CA ASP A 75 21.09 -4.15 -41.94
C ASP A 75 22.12 -5.30 -42.10
N LEU A 76 22.33 -6.07 -41.06
CA LEU A 76 23.20 -7.23 -41.10
C LEU A 76 22.76 -8.26 -42.15
N VAL A 77 21.46 -8.59 -42.18
CA VAL A 77 20.90 -9.54 -43.15
C VAL A 77 21.06 -9.01 -44.57
N THR A 78 20.83 -7.72 -44.83
CA THR A 78 21.00 -7.10 -46.14
C THR A 78 22.43 -7.21 -46.62
N ARG A 79 23.43 -6.90 -45.78
CA ARG A 79 24.85 -7.03 -46.12
C ARG A 79 25.25 -8.48 -46.44
N LEU A 80 24.72 -9.46 -45.69
CA LEU A 80 24.94 -10.88 -45.97
C LEU A 80 24.32 -11.36 -47.30
N ILE A 81 23.21 -10.74 -47.74
CA ILE A 81 22.59 -11.05 -49.02
C ILE A 81 23.39 -10.42 -50.18
N GLU A 82 23.87 -9.19 -49.99
CA GLU A 82 24.67 -8.48 -51.00
C GLU A 82 26.07 -9.06 -51.17
N ASP A 83 26.68 -9.47 -50.06
CA ASP A 83 27.98 -10.15 -50.07
C ASP A 83 27.91 -11.38 -49.14
N PRO A 84 27.70 -12.59 -49.69
CA PRO A 84 27.69 -13.84 -48.89
C PRO A 84 28.98 -14.15 -48.18
N SER A 85 30.09 -13.49 -48.54
CA SER A 85 31.37 -13.61 -47.86
C SER A 85 31.58 -12.58 -46.74
N TYR A 86 30.64 -11.67 -46.56
CA TYR A 86 30.69 -10.63 -45.51
C TYR A 86 30.75 -11.27 -44.13
N ILE A 87 31.78 -10.92 -43.38
CA ILE A 87 31.91 -11.26 -41.96
C ILE A 87 31.99 -9.93 -41.20
N PRO A 88 31.03 -9.63 -40.32
CA PRO A 88 31.08 -8.40 -39.49
C PRO A 88 32.41 -8.33 -38.77
N THR A 89 33.06 -7.18 -38.77
CA THR A 89 34.24 -6.94 -37.96
C THR A 89 33.89 -6.85 -36.47
N ASP A 90 34.83 -7.17 -35.60
CA ASP A 90 34.63 -7.02 -34.14
C ASP A 90 34.26 -5.59 -33.75
N GLU A 91 34.79 -4.60 -34.47
CA GLU A 91 34.48 -3.20 -34.26
C GLU A 91 33.03 -2.86 -34.59
N GLU A 92 32.49 -3.33 -35.72
CA GLU A 92 31.10 -3.14 -36.15
C GLU A 92 30.14 -3.82 -35.14
N ILE A 93 30.46 -5.04 -34.66
CA ILE A 93 29.68 -5.75 -33.66
C ILE A 93 29.69 -4.95 -32.37
N LEU A 94 30.87 -4.52 -31.90
CA LEU A 94 31.03 -3.78 -30.65
C LEU A 94 30.29 -2.44 -30.69
N GLN A 95 30.34 -1.72 -31.82
CA GLN A 95 29.66 -0.45 -31.99
C GLN A 95 28.14 -0.62 -31.99
N SER A 96 27.59 -1.59 -32.70
CA SER A 96 26.16 -1.85 -32.77
C SER A 96 25.61 -2.33 -31.40
N MET A 97 26.29 -3.27 -30.77
CA MET A 97 25.92 -3.74 -29.44
C MET A 97 26.10 -2.65 -28.36
N GLY A 98 27.17 -1.86 -28.45
CA GLY A 98 27.43 -0.76 -27.50
C GLY A 98 26.32 0.28 -27.52
N TRP A 99 25.84 0.66 -28.70
CA TRP A 99 24.71 1.57 -28.84
C TRP A 99 23.42 1.01 -28.25
N LEU A 100 23.07 -0.24 -28.58
CA LEU A 100 21.88 -0.93 -28.04
C LEU A 100 21.93 -1.04 -26.53
N VAL A 101 23.07 -1.43 -25.96
CA VAL A 101 23.29 -1.51 -24.50
C VAL A 101 23.12 -0.12 -23.86
N THR A 102 23.72 0.91 -24.45
CA THR A 102 23.64 2.28 -23.92
C THR A 102 22.21 2.79 -23.85
N VAL A 103 21.46 2.66 -24.96
CA VAL A 103 20.04 3.07 -25.01
C VAL A 103 19.21 2.28 -24.01
N SER A 104 19.42 0.95 -23.95
CA SER A 104 18.70 0.08 -22.99
C SER A 104 18.99 0.46 -21.55
N LEU A 105 20.23 0.79 -21.22
CA LEU A 105 20.65 1.22 -19.88
C LEU A 105 19.99 2.53 -19.47
N ILE A 106 20.08 3.54 -20.33
CA ILE A 106 19.45 4.86 -20.05
C ILE A 106 17.95 4.68 -19.84
N TRP A 107 17.29 3.93 -20.72
CA TRP A 107 15.86 3.69 -20.62
C TRP A 107 15.47 2.92 -19.36
N SER A 108 16.28 1.93 -18.98
CA SER A 108 16.08 1.17 -17.74
C SER A 108 16.19 2.08 -16.51
N ILE A 109 17.20 2.94 -16.45
CA ILE A 109 17.36 3.91 -15.34
C ILE A 109 16.13 4.79 -15.23
N ILE A 110 15.64 5.38 -16.32
CA ILE A 110 14.45 6.24 -16.34
C ILE A 110 13.22 5.45 -15.85
N SER A 111 13.01 4.25 -16.40
CA SER A 111 11.85 3.42 -16.07
C SER A 111 11.84 3.03 -14.60
N TYR A 112 12.93 2.50 -14.08
CA TYR A 112 13.01 2.11 -12.66
C TYR A 112 12.98 3.29 -11.70
N ALA A 113 13.49 4.46 -12.08
CA ALA A 113 13.33 5.67 -11.30
C ALA A 113 11.85 6.08 -11.16
N LEU A 114 11.06 5.98 -12.23
CA LEU A 114 9.61 6.24 -12.20
C LEU A 114 8.86 5.22 -11.34
N PHE A 115 9.20 3.92 -11.46
CA PHE A 115 8.62 2.90 -10.58
C PHE A 115 9.04 3.07 -9.11
N ALA A 116 10.26 3.54 -8.83
CA ALA A 116 10.70 3.87 -7.48
C ALA A 116 9.87 5.01 -6.87
N VAL A 117 9.59 6.07 -7.65
CA VAL A 117 8.70 7.15 -7.21
C VAL A 117 7.28 6.65 -6.95
N LEU A 118 6.75 5.80 -7.82
CA LEU A 118 5.44 5.17 -7.62
C LEU A 118 5.43 4.33 -6.34
N THR A 119 6.45 3.49 -6.13
CA THR A 119 6.62 2.66 -4.93
C THR A 119 6.63 3.52 -3.66
N TYR A 120 7.42 4.58 -3.66
CA TYR A 120 7.47 5.52 -2.55
C TYR A 120 6.08 6.09 -2.22
N LYS A 121 5.37 6.58 -3.24
CA LYS A 121 4.02 7.16 -3.06
C LYS A 121 3.01 6.14 -2.54
N LEU A 122 3.03 4.91 -3.07
CA LEU A 122 2.13 3.82 -2.63
C LEU A 122 2.37 3.47 -1.16
N LEU A 123 3.61 3.19 -0.78
CA LEU A 123 3.96 2.77 0.58
C LEU A 123 3.82 3.89 1.60
N ASN A 124 4.16 5.13 1.23
CA ASN A 124 4.02 6.26 2.14
C ASN A 124 2.54 6.53 2.45
N ARG A 125 1.69 6.53 1.41
CA ARG A 125 0.23 6.66 1.58
C ARG A 125 -0.34 5.53 2.46
N HIS A 126 0.09 4.29 2.24
CA HIS A 126 -0.34 3.13 3.01
C HIS A 126 0.00 3.27 4.50
N LYS A 127 1.24 3.69 4.78
CA LYS A 127 1.70 3.96 6.14
C LYS A 127 0.89 5.06 6.82
N GLU A 128 0.69 6.20 6.16
CA GLU A 128 -0.05 7.35 6.72
C GLU A 128 -1.50 6.99 7.00
N HIS A 129 -2.13 6.23 6.09
CA HIS A 129 -3.49 5.74 6.26
C HIS A 129 -3.63 4.81 7.48
N PHE A 130 -2.74 3.84 7.64
CA PHE A 130 -2.78 2.91 8.79
C PHE A 130 -2.54 3.62 10.12
N GLU A 131 -1.63 4.61 10.15
CA GLU A 131 -1.45 5.44 11.34
C GLU A 131 -2.71 6.23 11.69
N ARG A 132 -3.34 6.87 10.71
CA ARG A 132 -4.60 7.59 10.89
C ARG A 132 -5.71 6.67 11.41
N GLU A 133 -5.87 5.50 10.78
CA GLU A 133 -6.92 4.56 11.18
C GLU A 133 -6.70 4.03 12.61
N SER A 134 -5.47 3.80 13.01
CA SER A 134 -5.16 3.45 14.41
C SER A 134 -5.67 4.54 15.38
N HIS A 135 -5.48 5.82 15.05
CA HIS A 135 -6.03 6.93 15.83
C HIS A 135 -7.56 6.99 15.80
N LEU A 136 -8.17 6.70 14.65
CA LEU A 136 -9.62 6.63 14.50
C LEU A 136 -10.21 5.53 15.40
N ARG A 137 -9.66 4.33 15.38
CA ARG A 137 -10.08 3.20 16.22
C ARG A 137 -9.99 3.53 17.70
N MET A 138 -8.88 4.14 18.14
CA MET A 138 -8.73 4.60 19.54
C MET A 138 -9.75 5.68 19.89
N GLY A 139 -10.01 6.63 18.99
CA GLY A 139 -11.02 7.67 19.15
C GLY A 139 -12.42 7.10 19.30
N ILE A 140 -12.79 6.09 18.51
CA ILE A 140 -14.08 5.40 18.59
C ILE A 140 -14.23 4.67 19.93
N ILE A 141 -13.23 3.91 20.37
CA ILE A 141 -13.25 3.22 21.66
C ILE A 141 -13.41 4.22 22.81
N SER A 142 -12.66 5.33 22.79
CA SER A 142 -12.75 6.39 23.79
C SER A 142 -14.13 7.04 23.79
N PHE A 143 -14.70 7.29 22.60
CA PHE A 143 -16.05 7.83 22.47
C PHE A 143 -17.13 6.90 23.05
N LEU A 144 -17.06 5.59 22.76
CA LEU A 144 -18.04 4.62 23.28
C LEU A 144 -18.01 4.54 24.81
N ARG A 145 -16.82 4.58 25.42
CA ARG A 145 -16.68 4.63 26.88
C ARG A 145 -17.26 5.90 27.47
N ALA A 146 -16.95 7.05 26.90
CA ALA A 146 -17.49 8.33 27.32
C ALA A 146 -19.02 8.40 27.14
N ALA A 147 -19.56 7.87 26.05
CA ALA A 147 -20.99 7.83 25.75
C ALA A 147 -21.76 6.87 26.69
N ALA A 148 -21.12 5.86 27.22
CA ALA A 148 -21.68 5.01 28.26
C ALA A 148 -21.95 5.82 29.56
N GLY A 149 -21.04 6.70 29.95
CA GLY A 149 -21.22 7.68 31.03
C GLY A 149 -21.27 7.10 32.44
N SER A 150 -21.40 5.78 32.59
CA SER A 150 -21.31 5.08 33.90
C SER A 150 -20.76 3.65 33.71
N PRO A 151 -20.17 3.06 34.79
CA PRO A 151 -19.66 1.70 34.74
C PRO A 151 -20.74 0.64 34.41
N GLU A 152 -21.98 0.86 34.84
CA GLU A 152 -23.09 -0.05 34.57
C GLU A 152 -23.44 -0.05 33.07
N ARG A 153 -23.46 1.11 32.44
CA ARG A 153 -23.71 1.22 31.01
C ARG A 153 -22.50 0.78 30.18
N GLU A 154 -21.28 0.98 30.67
CA GLU A 154 -20.06 0.47 30.03
C GLU A 154 -20.08 -1.07 30.01
N SER A 155 -20.60 -1.71 31.06
CA SER A 155 -20.73 -3.17 31.10
C SER A 155 -21.60 -3.74 29.98
N ILE A 156 -22.59 -2.97 29.49
CA ILE A 156 -23.48 -3.38 28.37
C ILE A 156 -22.72 -3.50 27.05
N VAL A 157 -21.68 -2.69 26.85
CA VAL A 157 -20.87 -2.66 25.62
C VAL A 157 -19.46 -3.23 25.80
N SER A 158 -19.20 -3.83 26.96
CA SER A 158 -17.86 -4.33 27.32
C SER A 158 -17.34 -5.41 26.37
N SER A 159 -18.23 -6.27 25.85
CA SER A 159 -17.88 -7.31 24.89
C SER A 159 -17.44 -6.73 23.54
N GLU A 160 -18.15 -5.73 23.04
CA GLU A 160 -17.79 -5.03 21.81
C GLU A 160 -16.45 -4.29 21.97
N ILE A 161 -16.28 -3.56 23.08
CA ILE A 161 -15.02 -2.86 23.37
C ILE A 161 -13.85 -3.83 23.49
N ALA A 162 -14.05 -5.00 24.14
CA ALA A 162 -13.01 -6.02 24.24
C ALA A 162 -12.60 -6.55 22.84
N THR A 163 -13.57 -6.86 21.99
CA THR A 163 -13.31 -7.30 20.61
C THR A 163 -12.62 -6.20 19.80
N MET A 164 -13.04 -4.94 19.92
CA MET A 164 -12.39 -3.80 19.25
C MET A 164 -10.93 -3.62 19.70
N ASN A 165 -10.64 -3.76 20.99
CA ASN A 165 -9.26 -3.71 21.50
C ASN A 165 -8.42 -4.88 20.96
N MET A 166 -8.98 -6.08 20.82
CA MET A 166 -8.32 -7.22 20.20
C MET A 166 -7.98 -6.93 18.73
N LEU A 167 -8.94 -6.44 17.95
CA LEU A 167 -8.72 -6.06 16.54
C LEU A 167 -7.67 -4.96 16.40
N GLN A 168 -7.66 -3.98 17.30
CA GLN A 168 -6.63 -2.93 17.34
C GLN A 168 -5.24 -3.49 17.65
N SER A 169 -5.14 -4.44 18.57
CA SER A 169 -3.88 -5.12 18.90
C SER A 169 -3.38 -5.97 17.73
N GLU A 170 -4.27 -6.71 17.06
CA GLU A 170 -3.97 -7.48 15.85
C GLU A 170 -3.44 -6.57 14.74
N SER A 171 -4.15 -5.47 14.46
CA SER A 171 -3.72 -4.47 13.49
C SER A 171 -2.32 -3.93 13.81
N SER A 172 -2.06 -3.57 15.07
CA SER A 172 -0.75 -3.05 15.48
C SER A 172 0.40 -4.04 15.30
N SER A 173 0.12 -5.35 15.31
CA SER A 173 1.11 -6.42 15.14
C SER A 173 1.32 -6.82 13.66
N GLU A 174 0.26 -6.76 12.85
CA GLU A 174 0.26 -7.25 11.47
C GLU A 174 0.44 -6.16 10.42
N GLU A 175 0.31 -4.89 10.78
CA GLU A 175 0.50 -3.73 9.93
C GLU A 175 1.85 -3.02 10.25
N PRO A 176 3.00 -3.62 9.94
CA PRO A 176 4.29 -3.07 10.29
C PRO A 176 4.57 -1.77 9.51
N ARG A 177 5.17 -0.80 10.18
CA ARG A 177 5.62 0.44 9.54
C ARG A 177 6.79 0.16 8.60
N ARG A 178 6.51 0.02 7.32
CA ARG A 178 7.53 -0.22 6.30
C ARG A 178 8.15 1.08 5.81
N SER A 179 9.47 1.07 5.59
CA SER A 179 10.17 2.22 5.05
C SER A 179 9.88 2.36 3.55
N SER A 180 9.08 3.37 3.17
CA SER A 180 8.80 3.70 1.76
C SER A 180 10.08 4.03 0.96
N VAL A 181 11.06 4.67 1.62
CA VAL A 181 12.37 4.98 1.01
C VAL A 181 13.15 3.71 0.69
N LEU A 182 13.24 2.77 1.65
CA LEU A 182 13.97 1.51 1.41
C LEU A 182 13.40 0.74 0.23
N TRP A 183 12.09 0.59 0.15
CA TRP A 183 11.43 -0.12 -0.95
C TRP A 183 11.53 0.61 -2.28
N ALA A 184 11.49 1.95 -2.27
CA ALA A 184 11.76 2.73 -3.47
C ALA A 184 13.19 2.53 -3.99
N LEU A 185 14.18 2.46 -3.09
CA LEU A 185 15.56 2.14 -3.47
C LEU A 185 15.70 0.73 -4.03
N VAL A 186 15.04 -0.29 -3.44
CA VAL A 186 15.03 -1.65 -3.99
C VAL A 186 14.57 -1.65 -5.44
N ILE A 187 13.47 -0.96 -5.75
CA ILE A 187 12.97 -0.86 -7.13
C ILE A 187 13.91 0.00 -7.99
N GLY A 188 14.39 1.13 -7.46
CA GLY A 188 15.26 2.05 -8.20
C GLY A 188 16.58 1.43 -8.64
N PHE A 189 17.10 0.45 -7.90
CA PHE A 189 18.36 -0.24 -8.24
C PHE A 189 18.19 -1.51 -9.09
N MET A 190 16.97 -1.86 -9.53
CA MET A 190 16.73 -3.04 -10.38
C MET A 190 17.45 -2.98 -11.74
N TRP A 191 17.85 -1.80 -12.22
CA TRP A 191 18.65 -1.68 -13.46
C TRP A 191 20.09 -2.15 -13.30
N VAL A 192 20.62 -2.29 -12.06
CA VAL A 192 21.99 -2.74 -11.80
C VAL A 192 22.04 -4.27 -11.86
N PRO A 193 22.79 -4.89 -12.80
CA PRO A 193 22.74 -6.35 -13.03
C PRO A 193 23.01 -7.18 -11.78
N VAL A 194 23.98 -6.77 -10.95
CA VAL A 194 24.37 -7.49 -9.73
C VAL A 194 23.24 -7.52 -8.70
N PHE A 195 22.43 -6.46 -8.61
CA PHE A 195 21.32 -6.34 -7.67
C PHE A 195 19.99 -6.81 -8.24
N ASN A 196 19.87 -6.96 -9.54
CA ASN A 196 18.60 -7.24 -10.24
C ASN A 196 17.87 -8.46 -9.66
N LEU A 197 18.56 -9.60 -9.52
CA LEU A 197 17.94 -10.83 -8.99
C LEU A 197 17.43 -10.65 -7.56
N ILE A 198 18.22 -10.03 -6.69
CA ILE A 198 17.84 -9.77 -5.30
C ILE A 198 16.65 -8.78 -5.26
N ALA A 199 16.74 -7.69 -6.00
CA ALA A 199 15.67 -6.69 -6.07
C ALA A 199 14.39 -7.27 -6.67
N MET A 200 14.47 -8.20 -7.63
CA MET A 200 13.32 -8.91 -8.17
C MET A 200 12.64 -9.78 -7.10
N ILE A 201 13.39 -10.56 -6.33
CA ILE A 201 12.84 -11.38 -5.24
C ILE A 201 12.19 -10.48 -4.17
N LEU A 202 12.86 -9.39 -3.79
CA LEU A 202 12.33 -8.43 -2.82
C LEU A 202 11.08 -7.74 -3.36
N SER A 203 11.01 -7.40 -4.65
CA SER A 203 9.80 -6.79 -5.24
C SER A 203 8.61 -7.75 -5.28
N LEU A 204 8.84 -9.05 -5.53
CA LEU A 204 7.77 -10.06 -5.40
C LEU A 204 7.26 -10.16 -3.96
N TYR A 205 8.16 -10.11 -2.97
CA TYR A 205 7.75 -10.05 -1.57
C TYR A 205 6.98 -8.76 -1.25
N MET A 206 7.39 -7.61 -1.82
CA MET A 206 6.66 -6.35 -1.70
C MET A 206 5.24 -6.46 -2.27
N PHE A 207 5.07 -7.05 -3.45
CA PHE A 207 3.76 -7.26 -4.04
C PHE A 207 2.88 -8.18 -3.19
N TYR A 208 3.47 -9.25 -2.65
CA TYR A 208 2.77 -10.15 -1.75
C TYR A 208 2.22 -9.43 -0.52
N PHE A 209 3.08 -8.70 0.21
CA PHE A 209 2.61 -8.06 1.43
C PHE A 209 1.63 -6.90 1.15
N LEU A 210 1.82 -6.11 0.08
CA LEU A 210 0.88 -5.05 -0.27
C LEU A 210 -0.53 -5.59 -0.58
N MET A 211 -0.63 -6.71 -1.29
CA MET A 211 -1.91 -7.37 -1.55
C MET A 211 -2.54 -7.95 -0.29
N LYS A 212 -1.72 -8.57 0.56
CA LYS A 212 -2.18 -9.22 1.79
C LYS A 212 -2.63 -8.18 2.83
N GLU A 213 -1.76 -7.20 3.10
CA GLU A 213 -2.00 -6.21 4.17
C GLU A 213 -3.25 -5.38 3.92
N ILE A 214 -3.48 -4.89 2.70
CA ILE A 214 -4.68 -4.09 2.41
C ILE A 214 -5.98 -4.91 2.54
N TRP A 215 -5.98 -6.18 2.13
CA TRP A 215 -7.14 -7.05 2.25
C TRP A 215 -7.44 -7.40 3.73
N GLU A 216 -6.42 -7.74 4.52
CA GLU A 216 -6.58 -8.04 5.94
C GLU A 216 -6.97 -6.80 6.74
N HIS A 217 -6.43 -5.62 6.39
CA HIS A 217 -6.81 -4.34 6.96
C HIS A 217 -8.28 -4.01 6.70
N ASP A 218 -8.75 -4.15 5.46
CA ASP A 218 -10.15 -3.95 5.07
C ASP A 218 -11.09 -4.88 5.84
N ARG A 219 -10.75 -6.16 5.97
CA ARG A 219 -11.50 -7.12 6.77
C ARG A 219 -11.62 -6.69 8.23
N ARG A 220 -10.48 -6.33 8.86
CA ARG A 220 -10.46 -5.84 10.24
C ARG A 220 -11.26 -4.55 10.42
N PHE A 221 -11.19 -3.65 9.47
CA PHE A 221 -12.01 -2.43 9.48
C PHE A 221 -13.50 -2.74 9.52
N HIS A 222 -13.97 -3.64 8.66
CA HIS A 222 -15.38 -4.04 8.64
C HIS A 222 -15.82 -4.73 9.94
N GLU A 223 -15.01 -5.62 10.49
CA GLU A 223 -15.27 -6.27 11.77
C GLU A 223 -15.30 -5.24 12.92
N PHE A 224 -14.36 -4.30 12.94
CA PHE A 224 -14.30 -3.23 13.93
C PHE A 224 -15.55 -2.33 13.87
N MET A 225 -15.95 -1.93 12.67
CA MET A 225 -17.14 -1.10 12.47
C MET A 225 -18.44 -1.83 12.83
N ALA A 226 -18.53 -3.14 12.59
CA ALA A 226 -19.66 -3.94 13.04
C ALA A 226 -19.80 -3.90 14.57
N GLN A 227 -18.69 -4.04 15.32
CA GLN A 227 -18.69 -3.89 16.78
C GLN A 227 -19.06 -2.47 17.20
N THR A 228 -18.56 -1.45 16.48
CA THR A 228 -18.88 -0.05 16.74
C THR A 228 -20.39 0.20 16.66
N TYR A 229 -21.03 -0.23 15.58
CA TYR A 229 -22.47 -0.06 15.41
C TYR A 229 -23.30 -0.88 16.39
N SER A 230 -22.84 -2.10 16.76
CA SER A 230 -23.45 -2.91 17.83
C SER A 230 -23.44 -2.13 19.15
N ALA A 231 -22.27 -1.60 19.53
CA ALA A 231 -22.13 -0.82 20.77
C ALA A 231 -22.98 0.45 20.77
N LEU A 232 -22.97 1.21 19.66
CA LEU A 232 -23.80 2.42 19.51
C LEU A 232 -25.28 2.11 19.63
N SER A 233 -25.76 1.00 19.04
CA SER A 233 -27.15 0.56 19.16
C SER A 233 -27.53 0.27 20.62
N LYS A 234 -26.67 -0.46 21.36
CA LYS A 234 -26.87 -0.75 22.79
C LYS A 234 -26.88 0.53 23.65
N LEU A 235 -26.13 1.56 23.25
CA LEU A 235 -26.12 2.86 23.92
C LEU A 235 -27.31 3.77 23.51
N GLY A 236 -28.18 3.28 22.61
CA GLY A 236 -29.39 3.97 22.17
C GLY A 236 -29.18 5.01 21.07
N TYR A 237 -28.10 4.92 20.30
CA TYR A 237 -27.93 5.68 19.06
C TYR A 237 -28.75 5.04 17.95
N GLN A 238 -29.41 5.88 17.16
CA GLN A 238 -30.16 5.42 15.99
C GLN A 238 -29.35 5.73 14.74
N PHE A 239 -29.32 4.78 13.81
CA PHE A 239 -28.67 4.94 12.52
C PHE A 239 -29.41 4.15 11.45
N SER A 240 -29.36 4.65 10.22
CA SER A 240 -29.91 3.95 9.07
C SER A 240 -28.99 2.80 8.68
N PRO A 241 -29.53 1.65 8.21
CA PRO A 241 -28.70 0.59 7.66
C PRO A 241 -27.83 1.11 6.51
N MET A 242 -26.52 0.85 6.59
CA MET A 242 -25.63 1.14 5.46
C MET A 242 -25.86 0.12 4.35
N SER A 243 -26.13 0.62 3.14
CA SER A 243 -26.26 -0.22 1.95
C SER A 243 -25.10 0.06 0.99
N GLY A 244 -24.63 -0.98 0.30
CA GLY A 244 -23.66 -0.82 -0.77
C GLY A 244 -22.19 -0.81 -0.34
N VAL A 245 -21.88 -0.91 0.94
CA VAL A 245 -20.50 -1.09 1.43
C VAL A 245 -20.00 -2.48 1.04
N ARG A 246 -18.89 -2.54 0.32
CA ARG A 246 -18.31 -3.79 -0.16
C ARG A 246 -16.94 -3.99 0.42
N ALA A 247 -16.69 -5.17 1.00
CA ALA A 247 -15.36 -5.59 1.37
C ALA A 247 -14.49 -5.81 0.14
N LEU A 248 -13.21 -5.55 0.28
CA LEU A 248 -12.23 -5.74 -0.79
C LEU A 248 -12.13 -7.22 -1.17
N GLU A 249 -12.13 -7.53 -2.47
CA GLU A 249 -11.98 -8.91 -2.94
C GLU A 249 -10.54 -9.42 -2.70
N ARG A 250 -10.43 -10.61 -2.11
CA ARG A 250 -9.14 -11.26 -1.91
C ARG A 250 -8.54 -11.68 -3.25
N ARG A 251 -7.41 -11.10 -3.60
CA ARG A 251 -6.67 -11.47 -4.81
C ARG A 251 -5.64 -12.56 -4.52
N SER A 252 -5.48 -13.48 -5.48
CA SER A 252 -4.50 -14.56 -5.37
C SER A 252 -3.13 -14.13 -5.87
N PHE A 253 -2.15 -14.01 -4.97
CA PHE A 253 -0.75 -13.75 -5.32
C PHE A 253 -0.19 -14.80 -6.30
N ILE A 254 -0.50 -16.08 -6.06
CA ILE A 254 -0.03 -17.18 -6.92
C ILE A 254 -0.56 -17.05 -8.35
N LEU A 255 -1.85 -16.70 -8.51
CA LEU A 255 -2.43 -16.47 -9.83
C LEU A 255 -1.71 -15.32 -10.56
N TYR A 256 -1.45 -14.21 -9.86
CA TYR A 256 -0.75 -13.06 -10.43
C TYR A 256 0.69 -13.40 -10.83
N LEU A 257 1.38 -14.18 -10.00
CA LEU A 257 2.72 -14.67 -10.31
C LEU A 257 2.74 -15.57 -11.56
N VAL A 258 1.83 -16.54 -11.64
CA VAL A 258 1.72 -17.44 -12.79
C VAL A 258 1.38 -16.65 -14.06
N LEU A 259 0.41 -15.73 -14.01
CA LEU A 259 0.08 -14.87 -15.15
C LEU A 259 1.26 -13.99 -15.57
N SER A 260 2.05 -13.50 -14.62
CA SER A 260 3.26 -12.73 -14.92
C SER A 260 4.30 -13.55 -15.66
N ILE A 261 4.49 -14.80 -15.27
CA ILE A 261 5.39 -15.74 -15.97
C ILE A 261 4.86 -16.06 -17.39
N LEU A 262 3.59 -16.43 -17.51
CA LEU A 262 2.98 -16.81 -18.79
C LEU A 262 2.97 -15.64 -19.81
N THR A 263 2.89 -14.42 -19.34
CA THR A 263 2.91 -13.21 -20.18
C THR A 263 4.29 -12.59 -20.34
N LEU A 264 5.36 -13.31 -19.98
CA LEU A 264 6.73 -12.83 -20.03
C LEU A 264 6.92 -11.46 -19.33
N GLY A 265 6.22 -11.28 -18.20
CA GLY A 265 6.29 -10.06 -17.37
C GLY A 265 5.28 -8.98 -17.71
N LEU A 266 4.55 -9.03 -18.84
CA LEU A 266 3.56 -8.00 -19.17
C LEU A 266 2.47 -7.86 -18.14
N PHE A 267 2.05 -8.95 -17.51
CA PHE A 267 1.04 -8.92 -16.45
C PHE A 267 1.49 -8.15 -15.20
N VAL A 268 2.79 -8.00 -14.95
CA VAL A 268 3.33 -7.19 -13.84
C VAL A 268 2.87 -5.73 -13.94
N LEU A 269 2.68 -5.20 -15.16
CA LEU A 269 2.19 -3.84 -15.37
C LEU A 269 0.73 -3.69 -14.87
N TYR A 270 -0.11 -4.70 -15.12
CA TYR A 270 -1.46 -4.75 -14.56
C TYR A 270 -1.42 -4.92 -13.04
N TRP A 271 -0.46 -5.67 -12.51
CA TRP A 271 -0.27 -5.85 -11.07
C TRP A 271 0.02 -4.51 -10.38
N TRP A 272 0.92 -3.69 -10.92
CA TRP A 272 1.16 -2.33 -10.43
C TRP A 272 -0.11 -1.47 -10.40
N TYR A 273 -0.92 -1.57 -11.43
CA TYR A 273 -2.20 -0.86 -11.48
C TYR A 273 -3.14 -1.31 -10.34
N VAL A 274 -3.24 -2.59 -10.09
CA VAL A 274 -4.07 -3.16 -9.02
C VAL A 274 -3.60 -2.71 -7.63
N LEU A 275 -2.28 -2.73 -7.38
CA LEU A 275 -1.70 -2.27 -6.12
C LEU A 275 -1.99 -0.77 -5.84
N ALA A 276 -2.21 0.03 -6.86
CA ALA A 276 -2.62 1.41 -6.70
C ALA A 276 -4.13 1.57 -6.52
N LYS A 277 -4.93 0.75 -7.23
CA LYS A 277 -6.38 0.84 -7.31
C LYS A 277 -7.08 0.29 -6.06
N ASP A 278 -6.67 -0.87 -5.57
CA ASP A 278 -7.35 -1.53 -4.45
C ASP A 278 -7.35 -0.68 -3.16
N PRO A 279 -6.24 -0.04 -2.75
CA PRO A 279 -6.27 0.89 -1.63
C PRO A 279 -7.18 2.11 -1.87
N GLU A 280 -7.27 2.60 -3.11
CA GLU A 280 -8.14 3.74 -3.44
C GLU A 280 -9.62 3.38 -3.33
N GLU A 281 -10.00 2.15 -3.71
CA GLU A 281 -11.36 1.64 -3.52
C GLU A 281 -11.69 1.49 -2.03
N HIS A 282 -10.77 0.89 -1.25
CA HIS A 282 -10.91 0.76 0.20
C HIS A 282 -11.10 2.13 0.88
N TYR A 283 -10.26 3.12 0.59
CA TYR A 283 -10.37 4.46 1.21
C TYR A 283 -11.71 5.13 0.90
N ARG A 284 -12.24 4.96 -0.32
CA ARG A 284 -13.53 5.52 -0.69
C ARG A 284 -14.67 4.91 0.11
N GLU A 285 -14.67 3.58 0.27
CA GLU A 285 -15.68 2.87 1.06
C GLU A 285 -15.56 3.24 2.55
N GLN A 286 -14.34 3.31 3.06
CA GLN A 286 -14.08 3.72 4.44
C GLN A 286 -14.58 5.14 4.71
N TRP A 287 -14.32 6.10 3.82
CA TRP A 287 -14.83 7.47 3.97
C TRP A 287 -16.34 7.51 4.09
N TYR A 288 -17.05 6.72 3.29
CA TYR A 288 -18.51 6.62 3.38
C TYR A 288 -18.96 6.10 4.75
N VAL A 289 -18.29 5.08 5.29
CA VAL A 289 -18.58 4.53 6.62
C VAL A 289 -18.27 5.55 7.73
N GLU A 290 -17.15 6.26 7.62
CA GLU A 290 -16.77 7.32 8.57
C GLU A 290 -17.77 8.49 8.57
N ASP A 291 -18.22 8.95 7.41
CA ASP A 291 -19.26 10.01 7.31
C ASP A 291 -20.58 9.57 7.93
N HIS A 292 -20.95 8.31 7.73
CA HIS A 292 -22.14 7.74 8.37
C HIS A 292 -21.99 7.67 9.90
N LEU A 293 -20.80 7.27 10.40
CA LEU A 293 -20.50 7.26 11.82
C LEU A 293 -20.62 8.69 12.41
N VAL A 294 -19.98 9.66 11.78
CA VAL A 294 -20.02 11.07 12.21
C VAL A 294 -21.47 11.57 12.28
N SER A 295 -22.28 11.29 11.26
CA SER A 295 -23.69 11.68 11.25
C SER A 295 -24.49 11.01 12.38
N THR A 296 -24.18 9.76 12.72
CA THR A 296 -24.83 9.01 13.80
C THR A 296 -24.51 9.63 15.17
N ILE A 297 -23.26 9.97 15.44
CA ILE A 297 -22.83 10.55 16.71
C ILE A 297 -23.26 12.03 16.86
N ALA A 298 -23.55 12.72 15.76
CA ALA A 298 -23.98 14.11 15.78
C ALA A 298 -25.45 14.28 16.21
N GLN A 299 -26.27 13.22 16.18
CA GLN A 299 -27.70 13.26 16.50
C GLN A 299 -27.99 13.32 17.99
N LYS A 300 -26.99 13.17 18.84
CA LYS A 300 -27.08 13.14 20.30
C LYS A 300 -26.12 14.12 20.94
#